data_32d99c7695db2974056c9fc2f226c670
#
_entry.id   32d99c7695db2974056c9fc2f226c670
#
_cell.length_a   1.000
_cell.length_b   1.000
_cell.length_c   1.000
_cell.angle_alpha   90.00
_cell.angle_beta   90.00
_cell.angle_gamma   90.00
#
_symmetry.space_group_name_H-M   'P 1'
#
loop_
_entity.id
_entity.type
_entity.pdbx_description
1 polymer ?
#
loop_
_entity_poly.entity_id
_entity_poly.type
_entity_poly.pdbx_seq_one_letter_code
_entity_poly.pdbx_strand_id
1 'polypeptide(L)'
;MHLVTGGAGFIGSHLVDALVSRGINVRVFDNFSSGREEFLSHHQGTGNVEVVRGDLLNIDEVQSAMSGIEMVHHLAANPDIRLGTEVTDTDLKQGTLATYNVLESMRK
;
A
#
# COMPACT_ATOMS: atom_id res chain seq x y z
N MET A 1 11.77 2.28 -8.95
CA MET A 1 10.50 2.68 -8.31
C MET A 1 10.19 1.74 -7.15
N HIS A 2 9.80 2.28 -6.02
CA HIS A 2 9.39 1.50 -4.86
C HIS A 2 7.88 1.47 -4.75
N LEU A 3 7.33 0.35 -4.29
CA LEU A 3 5.90 0.21 -4.02
C LEU A 3 5.67 0.30 -2.52
N VAL A 4 4.71 1.14 -2.10
CA VAL A 4 4.30 1.23 -0.71
C VAL A 4 2.84 0.82 -0.61
N THR A 5 2.55 -0.33 -0.02
CA THR A 5 1.17 -0.70 0.27
C THR A 5 0.74 0.01 1.55
N GLY A 6 -0.47 0.54 1.55
CA GLY A 6 -0.91 1.36 2.67
C GLY A 6 -0.26 2.74 2.70
N GLY A 7 0.23 3.22 1.56
CA GLY A 7 0.93 4.50 1.48
C GLY A 7 0.07 5.72 1.76
N ALA A 8 -1.25 5.60 1.75
CA ALA A 8 -2.15 6.70 2.10
C ALA A 8 -2.46 6.74 3.60
N GLY A 9 -1.97 5.77 4.38
CA GLY A 9 -2.11 5.78 5.83
C GLY A 9 -1.12 6.73 6.49
N PHE A 10 -1.23 6.86 7.83
CA PHE A 10 -0.38 7.80 8.56
C PHE A 10 1.10 7.44 8.45
N ILE A 11 1.46 6.20 8.79
CA ILE A 11 2.85 5.76 8.72
C ILE A 11 3.32 5.67 7.27
N GLY A 12 2.48 5.11 6.40
CA GLY A 12 2.83 4.94 5.00
C GLY A 12 3.08 6.26 4.28
N SER A 13 2.29 7.29 4.57
CA SER A 13 2.47 8.59 3.94
C SER A 13 3.78 9.25 4.36
N HIS A 14 4.20 9.08 5.61
CA HIS A 14 5.49 9.56 6.07
C HIS A 14 6.65 8.83 5.39
N LEU A 15 6.51 7.52 5.16
CA LEU A 15 7.51 6.77 4.41
C LEU A 15 7.59 7.24 2.96
N VAL A 16 6.44 7.50 2.33
CA VAL A 16 6.41 8.04 0.97
C VAL A 16 7.17 9.36 0.91
N ASP A 17 6.94 10.25 1.87
CA ASP A 17 7.66 11.53 1.93
C ASP A 17 9.17 11.32 2.05
N ALA A 18 9.60 10.38 2.89
CA ALA A 18 11.02 10.10 3.10
C ALA A 18 11.66 9.54 1.83
N LEU A 19 10.97 8.64 1.12
CA LEU A 19 11.48 8.06 -0.13
C LEU A 19 11.61 9.12 -1.21
N VAL A 20 10.60 9.96 -1.36
CA VAL A 20 10.64 11.04 -2.36
C VAL A 20 11.76 12.02 -2.05
N SER A 21 12.00 12.34 -0.77
CA SER A 21 13.08 13.24 -0.40
C SER A 21 14.46 12.69 -0.74
N ARG A 22 14.58 11.38 -0.94
CA ARG A 22 15.82 10.73 -1.37
C ARG A 22 15.90 10.55 -2.87
N GLY A 23 14.96 11.12 -3.62
CA GLY A 23 14.94 11.00 -5.08
C GLY A 23 14.39 9.70 -5.60
N ILE A 24 13.66 8.95 -4.78
CA ILE A 24 13.07 7.67 -5.16
C ILE A 24 11.64 7.89 -5.60
N ASN A 25 11.31 7.39 -6.79
CA ASN A 25 9.92 7.41 -7.26
C ASN A 25 9.13 6.30 -6.57
N VAL A 26 7.89 6.59 -6.22
CA VAL A 26 7.06 5.72 -5.39
C VAL A 26 5.72 5.46 -6.08
N ARG A 27 5.31 4.20 -6.05
CA ARG A 27 3.93 3.81 -6.38
C ARG A 27 3.23 3.44 -5.08
N VAL A 28 2.11 4.11 -4.80
CA VAL A 28 1.28 3.82 -3.63
C VAL A 28 0.15 2.89 -4.05
N PHE A 29 -0.04 1.81 -3.31
CA PHE A 29 -1.18 0.90 -3.49
C PHE A 29 -2.00 0.90 -2.21
N ASP A 30 -3.24 1.35 -2.30
CA ASP A 30 -4.10 1.51 -1.13
C ASP A 30 -5.56 1.39 -1.56
N ASN A 31 -6.39 0.78 -0.73
CA ASN A 31 -7.84 0.73 -0.98
C ASN A 31 -8.58 1.90 -0.34
N PHE A 32 -7.86 2.74 0.42
CA PHE A 32 -8.37 3.93 1.10
C PHE A 32 -9.47 3.63 2.12
N SER A 33 -9.51 2.41 2.66
CA SER A 33 -10.46 2.07 3.71
C SER A 33 -10.17 2.83 5.01
N SER A 34 -8.91 3.11 5.29
CA SER A 34 -8.49 3.91 6.43
C SER A 34 -7.50 4.99 6.05
N GLY A 35 -6.91 4.92 4.85
CA GLY A 35 -6.01 5.94 4.35
C GLY A 35 -6.76 7.16 3.83
N ARG A 36 -6.05 8.27 3.68
CA ARG A 36 -6.62 9.54 3.21
C ARG A 36 -5.81 10.11 2.06
N GLU A 37 -6.50 10.53 1.02
CA GLU A 37 -5.85 11.15 -0.13
C GLU A 37 -5.09 12.42 0.27
N GLU A 38 -5.59 13.15 1.26
CA GLU A 38 -4.97 14.39 1.75
C GLU A 38 -3.55 14.17 2.25
N PHE A 39 -3.22 12.96 2.75
CA PHE A 39 -1.86 12.66 3.17
C PHE A 39 -0.87 12.64 2.01
N LEU A 40 -1.35 12.49 0.78
CA LEU A 40 -0.52 12.41 -0.41
C LEU A 40 -0.72 13.61 -1.35
N SER A 41 -1.60 14.56 -0.97
CA SER A 41 -1.99 15.65 -1.87
C SER A 41 -0.82 16.52 -2.31
N HIS A 42 0.19 16.70 -1.44
CA HIS A 42 1.36 17.53 -1.77
C HIS A 42 2.27 16.89 -2.82
N HIS A 43 2.05 15.61 -3.15
CA HIS A 43 2.80 14.94 -4.22
C HIS A 43 2.06 14.97 -5.56
N GLN A 44 0.84 15.48 -5.61
CA GLN A 44 0.08 15.53 -6.85
C GLN A 44 0.76 16.45 -7.86
N GLY A 45 0.86 15.96 -9.09
CA GLY A 45 1.46 16.73 -10.18
C GLY A 45 2.98 16.80 -10.17
N THR A 46 3.65 16.19 -9.18
CA THR A 46 5.12 16.21 -9.11
C THR A 46 5.78 15.16 -9.99
N GLY A 47 5.02 14.11 -10.36
CA GLY A 47 5.58 12.98 -11.09
C GLY A 47 6.36 11.99 -10.24
N ASN A 48 6.52 12.26 -8.94
CA ASN A 48 7.31 11.42 -8.04
C ASN A 48 6.48 10.31 -7.40
N VAL A 49 5.17 10.49 -7.32
CA VAL A 49 4.26 9.54 -6.67
C VAL A 49 3.12 9.18 -7.60
N GLU A 50 2.95 7.89 -7.84
CA GLU A 50 1.83 7.33 -8.59
C GLU A 50 0.91 6.65 -7.59
N VAL A 51 -0.37 6.97 -7.60
CA VAL A 51 -1.35 6.37 -6.68
C VAL A 51 -2.20 5.37 -7.43
N VAL A 52 -2.22 4.14 -6.94
CA VAL A 52 -3.06 3.07 -7.48
C VAL A 52 -4.07 2.68 -6.40
N ARG A 53 -5.34 2.89 -6.68
CA ARG A 53 -6.41 2.43 -5.80
C ARG A 53 -6.72 1.00 -6.13
N GLY A 54 -6.50 0.10 -5.17
CA GLY A 54 -6.73 -1.32 -5.38
C GLY A 54 -6.86 -2.09 -4.08
N ASP A 55 -7.21 -3.36 -4.20
CA ASP A 55 -7.44 -4.26 -3.08
C ASP A 55 -6.36 -5.33 -3.05
N LEU A 56 -5.64 -5.43 -1.92
CA LEU A 56 -4.62 -6.46 -1.74
C LEU A 56 -5.19 -7.88 -1.74
N LEU A 57 -6.50 -8.03 -1.58
CA LEU A 57 -7.17 -9.32 -1.69
C LEU A 57 -7.38 -9.74 -3.14
N ASN A 58 -7.21 -8.83 -4.09
CA ASN A 58 -7.30 -9.11 -5.51
C ASN A 58 -5.90 -9.26 -6.08
N ILE A 59 -5.48 -10.50 -6.31
CA ILE A 59 -4.11 -10.78 -6.74
C ILE A 59 -3.79 -10.18 -8.10
N ASP A 60 -4.75 -10.07 -9.00
CA ASP A 60 -4.52 -9.48 -10.33
C ASP A 60 -4.17 -8.00 -10.21
N GLU A 61 -4.85 -7.27 -9.32
CA GLU A 61 -4.54 -5.88 -9.06
C GLU A 61 -3.14 -5.72 -8.44
N VAL A 62 -2.79 -6.62 -7.51
CA VAL A 62 -1.48 -6.59 -6.87
C VAL A 62 -0.38 -6.87 -7.88
N GLN A 63 -0.56 -7.87 -8.73
CA GLN A 63 0.43 -8.21 -9.77
C GLN A 63 0.62 -7.05 -10.75
N SER A 64 -0.46 -6.39 -11.13
CA SER A 64 -0.36 -5.22 -12.03
C SER A 64 0.44 -4.10 -11.37
N ALA A 65 0.27 -3.89 -10.06
CA ALA A 65 0.98 -2.85 -9.33
C ALA A 65 2.47 -3.15 -9.17
N MET A 66 2.89 -4.40 -9.32
CA MET A 66 4.29 -4.80 -9.17
C MET A 66 5.16 -4.48 -10.38
N SER A 67 4.58 -4.11 -11.51
CA SER A 67 5.34 -3.87 -12.74
C SER A 67 6.34 -2.73 -12.53
N GLY A 68 7.63 -3.02 -12.76
CA GLY A 68 8.70 -2.04 -12.64
C GLY A 68 9.13 -1.73 -11.20
N ILE A 69 8.68 -2.52 -10.23
CA ILE A 69 8.99 -2.29 -8.82
C ILE A 69 10.28 -3.03 -8.42
N GLU A 70 11.16 -2.30 -7.75
CA GLU A 70 12.44 -2.84 -7.26
C GLU A 70 12.36 -3.25 -5.79
N MET A 71 11.54 -2.54 -4.99
CA MET A 71 11.42 -2.79 -3.57
C MET A 71 9.99 -2.53 -3.10
N VAL A 72 9.51 -3.36 -2.21
CA VAL A 72 8.15 -3.25 -1.66
C VAL A 72 8.24 -2.97 -0.17
N HIS A 73 7.50 -1.94 0.26
CA HIS A 73 7.27 -1.63 1.67
C HIS A 73 5.81 -1.96 1.97
N HIS A 74 5.59 -3.07 2.67
CA HIS A 74 4.23 -3.57 2.90
C HIS A 74 3.72 -3.08 4.27
N LEU A 75 2.98 -1.98 4.25
CA LEU A 75 2.45 -1.35 5.46
C LEU A 75 0.93 -1.46 5.59
N ALA A 76 0.28 -2.00 4.57
CA ALA A 76 -1.17 -2.16 4.61
C ALA A 76 -1.56 -3.19 5.66
N ALA A 77 -2.38 -2.79 6.61
CA ALA A 77 -2.87 -3.66 7.67
C ALA A 77 -4.21 -3.11 8.15
N ASN A 78 -4.96 -3.92 8.90
CA ASN A 78 -6.18 -3.46 9.52
C ASN A 78 -5.82 -2.62 10.77
N PRO A 79 -6.02 -1.29 10.74
CA PRO A 79 -5.65 -0.44 11.87
C PRO A 79 -6.68 -0.42 12.98
N ASP A 80 -7.88 -0.99 12.77
CA ASP A 80 -8.97 -0.95 13.75
C ASP A 80 -8.98 -2.25 14.56
N ILE A 81 -8.46 -2.15 15.80
CA ILE A 81 -8.39 -3.29 16.70
C ILE A 81 -9.79 -3.80 17.06
N ARG A 82 -10.76 -2.89 17.19
CA ARG A 82 -12.14 -3.29 17.52
C ARG A 82 -12.76 -4.10 16.39
N LEU A 83 -12.49 -3.72 15.15
CA LEU A 83 -12.95 -4.47 14.00
C LEU A 83 -12.34 -5.87 13.99
N GLY A 84 -11.06 -6.00 14.30
CA GLY A 84 -10.39 -7.28 14.37
C GLY A 84 -10.95 -8.19 15.46
N THR A 85 -11.38 -7.63 16.58
CA THR A 85 -11.98 -8.43 17.66
C THR A 85 -13.43 -8.83 17.37
N GLU A 86 -14.18 -8.02 16.63
CA GLU A 86 -15.55 -8.29 16.27
C GLU A 86 -15.68 -9.19 15.06
N VAL A 87 -14.76 -9.06 14.09
CA VAL A 87 -14.78 -9.81 12.84
C VAL A 87 -13.41 -10.48 12.67
N THR A 88 -13.27 -11.69 13.19
CA THR A 88 -11.99 -12.38 13.24
C THR A 88 -11.37 -12.64 11.87
N ASP A 89 -12.20 -12.91 10.85
CA ASP A 89 -11.68 -13.16 9.50
C ASP A 89 -11.14 -11.89 8.80
N THR A 90 -11.46 -10.70 9.33
CA THR A 90 -10.89 -9.46 8.81
C THR A 90 -9.36 -9.46 9.00
N ASP A 91 -8.88 -9.83 10.20
CA ASP A 91 -7.45 -9.90 10.45
C ASP A 91 -6.79 -10.97 9.59
N LEU A 92 -7.45 -12.12 9.41
CA LEU A 92 -6.95 -13.16 8.54
C LEU A 92 -6.80 -12.67 7.10
N LYS A 93 -7.84 -12.05 6.56
CA LYS A 93 -7.81 -11.57 5.17
C LYS A 93 -6.82 -10.44 4.97
N GLN A 94 -6.85 -9.43 5.85
CA GLN A 94 -6.01 -8.25 5.70
C GLN A 94 -4.56 -8.53 6.07
N GLY A 95 -4.33 -9.39 7.06
CA GLY A 95 -2.98 -9.71 7.51
C GLY A 95 -2.34 -10.85 6.72
N THR A 96 -3.03 -11.97 6.58
CA THR A 96 -2.45 -13.20 6.02
C THR A 96 -2.61 -13.26 4.50
N LEU A 97 -3.84 -13.13 4.00
CA LEU A 97 -4.10 -13.28 2.56
C LEU A 97 -3.52 -12.11 1.77
N ALA A 98 -3.62 -10.89 2.30
CA ALA A 98 -3.05 -9.74 1.62
C ALA A 98 -1.52 -9.86 1.53
N THR A 99 -0.87 -10.26 2.62
CA THR A 99 0.59 -10.48 2.62
C THR A 99 0.97 -11.58 1.65
N TYR A 100 0.22 -12.68 1.62
CA TYR A 100 0.46 -13.75 0.66
C TYR A 100 0.40 -13.22 -0.78
N ASN A 101 -0.61 -12.43 -1.10
CA ASN A 101 -0.75 -11.89 -2.45
C ASN A 101 0.42 -10.99 -2.84
N VAL A 102 0.92 -10.18 -1.91
CA VAL A 102 2.09 -9.33 -2.14
C VAL A 102 3.32 -10.20 -2.41
N LEU A 103 3.59 -11.18 -1.56
CA LEU A 103 4.75 -12.04 -1.71
C LEU A 103 4.68 -12.86 -3.00
N GLU A 104 3.51 -13.41 -3.33
CA GLU A 104 3.34 -14.19 -4.56
C GLU A 104 3.55 -13.32 -5.80
N SER A 105 3.09 -12.07 -5.76
CA SER A 105 3.27 -11.14 -6.88
C SER A 105 4.73 -10.73 -7.04
N MET A 106 5.49 -10.61 -5.95
CA MET A 106 6.91 -10.31 -6.00
C MET A 106 7.69 -11.45 -6.63
N ARG A 107 7.24 -12.70 -6.42
CA ARG A 107 7.92 -13.87 -6.94
C ARG A 107 7.84 -13.99 -8.46
N LYS A 108 6.80 -13.41 -9.03
CA LYS A 108 6.57 -13.44 -10.47
C LYS A 108 7.19 -12.22 -11.14
#